data_fa30bae80e07cd48d980acfd164190e3
#
_entry.id   fa30bae80e07cd48d980acfd164190e3
#
_cell.length_a   1.000
_cell.length_b   1.000
_cell.length_c   1.000
_cell.angle_alpha   90.00
_cell.angle_beta   90.00
_cell.angle_gamma   90.00
#
_symmetry.space_group_name_H-M   'P 1'
#
loop_
_entity.id
_entity.type
_entity.pdbx_description
1 polymer ?
#
loop_
_entity_poly.entity_id
_entity_poly.type
_entity_poly.pdbx_seq_one_letter_code
_entity_poly.pdbx_strand_id
1 'polypeptide(L)'
;DAIDGQEILMPVVSGADLWRESGRYDSVDVLVKFKGRSGADYVLNPTHEEVVVDYVKSVLETYRQMPFMVYQIQTKFRDELRARAGLIRTREFIMKDAYSFHETQSDLEQYYNRCHTAYERIFARCGLKNVVSVMSSTGDMGGSVAHEFQLVNDMGEDTLFLCDCGFN
;
A
#
# COMPACT_ATOMS: atom_id res chain seq x y z
N ASP A 1 -10.61 -8.84 -10.10
CA ASP A 1 -11.51 -9.03 -11.27
C ASP A 1 -12.40 -7.80 -11.55
N ALA A 2 -13.03 -7.18 -10.54
CA ALA A 2 -13.98 -6.07 -10.79
C ALA A 2 -13.33 -4.78 -11.29
N ILE A 3 -12.03 -4.62 -11.12
CA ILE A 3 -11.24 -3.46 -11.52
C ILE A 3 -10.01 -3.83 -12.35
N ASP A 4 -10.07 -4.98 -13.02
CA ASP A 4 -9.09 -5.46 -14.00
C ASP A 4 -7.65 -5.64 -13.45
N GLY A 5 -7.53 -6.00 -12.17
CA GLY A 5 -6.23 -6.26 -11.54
C GLY A 5 -5.63 -7.60 -11.96
N GLN A 6 -4.33 -7.61 -12.20
CA GLN A 6 -3.54 -8.81 -12.47
C GLN A 6 -2.81 -9.25 -11.21
N GLU A 7 -2.98 -10.51 -10.82
CA GLU A 7 -2.32 -11.05 -9.64
C GLU A 7 -0.85 -11.38 -9.92
N ILE A 8 0.01 -10.93 -9.03
CA ILE A 8 1.45 -11.22 -9.03
C ILE A 8 1.87 -11.74 -7.65
N LEU A 9 3.06 -12.28 -7.53
CA LEU A 9 3.67 -12.62 -6.25
C LEU A 9 5.14 -12.20 -6.27
N MET A 10 5.45 -11.14 -5.54
CA MET A 10 6.80 -10.59 -5.47
C MET A 10 7.56 -11.11 -4.23
N PRO A 11 8.90 -11.15 -4.27
CA PRO A 11 9.69 -11.55 -3.12
C PRO A 11 9.47 -10.68 -1.88
N VAL A 12 9.43 -11.28 -0.69
CA VAL A 12 9.35 -10.54 0.58
C VAL A 12 10.69 -9.95 1.01
N VAL A 13 11.78 -10.43 0.43
CA VAL A 13 13.14 -9.94 0.63
C VAL A 13 13.60 -9.25 -0.65
N SER A 14 14.14 -8.05 -0.53
CA SER A 14 14.78 -7.35 -1.65
C SER A 14 16.18 -6.85 -1.29
N GLY A 15 16.97 -6.55 -2.31
CA GLY A 15 18.23 -5.85 -2.12
C GLY A 15 18.01 -4.43 -1.60
N ALA A 16 18.89 -3.98 -0.71
CA ALA A 16 18.81 -2.63 -0.15
C ALA A 16 19.04 -1.53 -1.21
N ASP A 17 19.58 -1.89 -2.38
CA ASP A 17 19.90 -0.92 -3.43
C ASP A 17 18.65 -0.27 -4.02
N LEU A 18 17.53 -1.01 -4.16
CA LEU A 18 16.25 -0.46 -4.59
C LEU A 18 15.74 0.61 -3.62
N TRP A 19 15.90 0.37 -2.33
CA TRP A 19 15.50 1.29 -1.26
C TRP A 19 16.41 2.52 -1.18
N ARG A 20 17.70 2.37 -1.52
CA ARG A 20 18.63 3.49 -1.65
C ARG A 20 18.31 4.33 -2.87
N GLU A 21 17.97 3.70 -4.01
CA GLU A 21 17.57 4.40 -5.24
C GLU A 21 16.31 5.25 -5.02
N SER A 22 15.31 4.75 -4.28
CA SER A 22 14.11 5.53 -3.94
C SER A 22 14.35 6.59 -2.86
N GLY A 23 15.51 6.57 -2.19
CA GLY A 23 15.82 7.45 -1.05
C GLY A 23 15.14 7.05 0.26
N ARG A 24 14.42 5.91 0.29
CA ARG A 24 13.61 5.48 1.44
C ARG A 24 14.37 4.58 2.42
N TYR A 25 15.60 4.15 2.10
CA TYR A 25 16.37 3.23 2.94
C TYR A 25 16.61 3.78 4.36
N ASP A 26 16.89 5.07 4.49
CA ASP A 26 17.19 5.69 5.78
C ASP A 26 16.02 6.50 6.37
N SER A 27 15.01 6.82 5.56
CA SER A 27 13.87 7.63 5.99
C SER A 27 12.70 6.80 6.54
N VAL A 28 12.60 5.50 6.16
CA VAL A 28 11.51 4.64 6.62
C VAL A 28 11.91 3.92 7.90
N ASP A 29 11.41 4.38 9.04
CA ASP A 29 11.77 3.88 10.37
C ASP A 29 11.41 2.41 10.61
N VAL A 30 10.34 1.94 9.98
CA VAL A 30 9.85 0.56 10.15
C VAL A 30 10.55 -0.47 9.28
N LEU A 31 11.61 -0.07 8.58
CA LEU A 31 12.33 -0.93 7.65
C LEU A 31 13.21 -1.94 8.37
N VAL A 32 12.91 -3.23 8.22
CA VAL A 32 13.75 -4.31 8.74
C VAL A 32 14.94 -4.53 7.83
N LYS A 33 16.14 -4.23 8.30
CA LYS A 33 17.41 -4.29 7.57
C LYS A 33 18.28 -5.43 8.08
N PHE A 34 18.93 -6.17 7.20
CA PHE A 34 19.85 -7.23 7.61
C PHE A 34 20.95 -7.46 6.57
N LYS A 35 22.00 -8.15 6.99
CA LYS A 35 23.09 -8.57 6.09
C LYS A 35 22.97 -10.04 5.72
N GLY A 36 23.10 -10.31 4.43
CA GLY A 36 23.24 -11.67 3.94
C GLY A 36 24.64 -12.25 4.22
N ARG A 37 24.81 -13.54 3.97
CA ARG A 37 26.09 -14.25 4.18
C ARG A 37 27.25 -13.72 3.33
N SER A 38 26.95 -13.12 2.19
CA SER A 38 27.92 -12.46 1.32
C SER A 38 28.32 -11.06 1.78
N GLY A 39 27.71 -10.54 2.85
CA GLY A 39 27.88 -9.16 3.30
C GLY A 39 26.95 -8.15 2.61
N ALA A 40 26.16 -8.58 1.62
CA ALA A 40 25.17 -7.71 0.97
C ALA A 40 24.06 -7.29 1.93
N ASP A 41 23.58 -6.08 1.77
CA ASP A 41 22.47 -5.53 2.56
C ASP A 41 21.13 -5.91 1.92
N TYR A 42 20.19 -6.36 2.74
CA TYR A 42 18.84 -6.75 2.37
C TYR A 42 17.80 -6.07 3.26
N VAL A 43 16.57 -6.08 2.77
CA VAL A 43 15.39 -5.56 3.44
C VAL A 43 14.29 -6.62 3.43
N LEU A 44 13.57 -6.77 4.55
CA LEU A 44 12.25 -7.38 4.54
C LEU A 44 11.22 -6.29 4.19
N ASN A 45 10.50 -6.48 3.11
CA ASN A 45 9.67 -5.43 2.51
C ASN A 45 8.44 -5.09 3.39
N PRO A 46 8.32 -3.85 3.92
CA PRO A 46 7.13 -3.35 4.62
C PRO A 46 6.00 -2.98 3.65
N THR A 47 6.34 -2.78 2.40
CA THR A 47 5.53 -2.49 1.21
C THR A 47 6.35 -2.84 -0.03
N HIS A 48 5.81 -2.84 -1.23
CA HIS A 48 6.52 -3.37 -2.40
C HIS A 48 6.65 -2.37 -3.56
N GLU A 49 6.52 -1.07 -3.35
CA GLU A 49 6.65 -0.06 -4.41
C GLU A 49 7.97 -0.23 -5.16
N GLU A 50 9.09 -0.30 -4.45
CA GLU A 50 10.42 -0.42 -5.04
C GLU A 50 10.54 -1.67 -5.93
N VAL A 51 10.09 -2.80 -5.41
CA VAL A 51 10.21 -4.10 -6.10
C VAL A 51 9.28 -4.18 -7.30
N VAL A 52 8.05 -3.67 -7.16
CA VAL A 52 7.06 -3.68 -8.26
C VAL A 52 7.46 -2.70 -9.36
N VAL A 53 7.95 -1.51 -9.01
CA VAL A 53 8.42 -0.54 -10.00
C VAL A 53 9.63 -1.08 -10.77
N ASP A 54 10.59 -1.72 -10.09
CA ASP A 54 11.75 -2.33 -10.74
C ASP A 54 11.31 -3.45 -11.70
N TYR A 55 10.38 -4.30 -11.29
CA TYR A 55 9.80 -5.32 -12.15
C TYR A 55 9.09 -4.71 -13.36
N VAL A 56 8.22 -3.72 -13.15
CA VAL A 56 7.47 -3.07 -14.23
C VAL A 56 8.40 -2.38 -15.22
N LYS A 57 9.46 -1.72 -14.75
CA LYS A 57 10.51 -1.13 -15.62
C LYS A 57 11.14 -2.18 -16.56
N SER A 58 11.23 -3.43 -16.12
CA SER A 58 11.84 -4.51 -16.91
C SER A 58 10.91 -5.11 -17.97
N VAL A 59 9.59 -4.98 -17.81
CA VAL A 59 8.57 -5.61 -18.69
C VAL A 59 7.77 -4.62 -19.52
N LEU A 60 7.70 -3.36 -19.11
CA LEU A 60 6.99 -2.32 -19.80
C LEU A 60 7.83 -1.78 -20.99
N GLU A 61 7.44 -2.14 -22.20
CA GLU A 61 8.15 -1.76 -23.41
C GLU A 61 7.65 -0.42 -23.99
N THR A 62 6.38 -0.10 -23.77
CA THR A 62 5.74 1.09 -24.35
C THR A 62 4.61 1.60 -23.46
N TYR A 63 4.41 2.92 -23.43
CA TYR A 63 3.29 3.56 -22.75
C TYR A 63 1.90 3.07 -23.21
N ARG A 64 1.80 2.50 -24.42
CA ARG A 64 0.55 1.93 -24.93
C ARG A 64 0.07 0.68 -24.20
N GLN A 65 0.93 0.10 -23.36
CA GLN A 65 0.57 -1.01 -22.48
C GLN A 65 -0.14 -0.53 -21.21
N MET A 66 -0.15 0.77 -20.94
CA MET A 66 -0.91 1.40 -19.87
C MET A 66 -2.32 1.78 -20.33
N PRO A 67 -3.32 1.87 -19.45
CA PRO A 67 -3.22 1.61 -18.02
C PRO A 67 -3.28 0.13 -17.68
N PHE A 68 -2.66 -0.25 -16.55
CA PHE A 68 -2.84 -1.57 -15.96
C PHE A 68 -2.62 -1.50 -14.44
N MET A 69 -3.10 -2.51 -13.73
CA MET A 69 -2.90 -2.67 -12.30
C MET A 69 -2.43 -4.08 -11.98
N VAL A 70 -1.41 -4.17 -11.14
CA VAL A 70 -0.97 -5.42 -10.53
C VAL A 70 -1.27 -5.40 -9.04
N TYR A 71 -1.58 -6.56 -8.46
CA TYR A 71 -1.82 -6.69 -7.03
C TYR A 71 -1.27 -8.02 -6.51
N GLN A 72 -1.07 -8.06 -5.21
CA GLN A 72 -0.68 -9.27 -4.52
C GLN A 72 -1.34 -9.37 -3.15
N ILE A 73 -1.39 -10.58 -2.61
CA ILE A 73 -1.68 -10.86 -1.21
C ILE A 73 -0.43 -11.50 -0.66
N GLN A 74 0.37 -10.73 0.09
CA GLN A 74 1.73 -11.12 0.46
C GLN A 74 2.06 -10.68 1.88
N THR A 75 2.92 -11.45 2.54
CA THR A 75 3.50 -11.09 3.84
C THR A 75 4.31 -9.80 3.75
N LYS A 76 4.14 -8.96 4.76
CA LYS A 76 4.90 -7.72 4.98
C LYS A 76 5.56 -7.76 6.35
N PHE A 77 6.66 -7.04 6.46
CA PHE A 77 7.40 -6.92 7.71
C PHE A 77 7.58 -5.45 8.06
N ARG A 78 7.25 -5.10 9.30
CA ARG A 78 7.50 -3.76 9.85
C ARG A 78 8.15 -3.89 11.21
N ASP A 79 9.28 -3.22 11.41
CA ASP A 79 9.97 -3.17 12.71
C ASP A 79 9.19 -2.28 13.69
N GLU A 80 8.00 -2.74 14.01
CA GLU A 80 7.05 -2.04 14.86
C GLU A 80 7.55 -2.05 16.31
N LEU A 81 7.82 -0.87 16.86
CA LEU A 81 8.33 -0.71 18.23
C LEU A 81 7.38 -1.30 19.28
N ARG A 82 6.07 -1.19 19.05
CA ARG A 82 5.03 -1.65 19.99
C ARG A 82 3.95 -2.43 19.26
N ALA A 83 4.20 -3.71 19.00
CA ALA A 83 3.15 -4.63 18.60
C ALA A 83 2.08 -4.69 19.70
N ARG A 84 0.79 -4.55 19.32
CA ARG A 84 -0.33 -4.47 20.28
C ARG A 84 -1.64 -4.91 19.67
N ALA A 85 -2.69 -4.97 20.51
CA ALA A 85 -4.05 -5.35 20.11
C ALA A 85 -4.11 -6.74 19.41
N GLY A 86 -3.36 -7.72 19.94
CA GLY A 86 -3.35 -9.08 19.43
C GLY A 86 -2.82 -9.15 17.99
N LEU A 87 -3.68 -9.44 17.02
CA LEU A 87 -3.31 -9.55 15.59
C LEU A 87 -3.52 -8.25 14.80
N ILE A 88 -3.98 -7.17 15.41
CA ILE A 88 -4.29 -5.92 14.69
C ILE A 88 -3.01 -5.17 14.33
N ARG A 89 -2.01 -5.14 15.23
CA ARG A 89 -0.73 -4.47 14.99
C ARG A 89 0.45 -5.38 15.30
N THR A 90 0.94 -6.05 14.26
CA THR A 90 2.02 -7.04 14.34
C THR A 90 3.22 -6.60 13.50
N ARG A 91 4.38 -7.25 13.73
CA ARG A 91 5.60 -7.03 12.92
C ARG A 91 5.60 -7.80 11.62
N GLU A 92 4.86 -8.89 11.56
CA GLU A 92 4.63 -9.70 10.36
C GLU A 92 3.13 -9.81 10.14
N PHE A 93 2.65 -9.51 8.94
CA PHE A 93 1.24 -9.56 8.60
C PHE A 93 1.03 -9.73 7.10
N ILE A 94 -0.15 -10.18 6.71
CA ILE A 94 -0.52 -10.29 5.30
C ILE A 94 -1.22 -9.00 4.87
N MET A 95 -0.77 -8.46 3.74
CA MET A 95 -1.38 -7.28 3.11
C MET A 95 -1.83 -7.63 1.69
N LYS A 96 -3.00 -7.14 1.30
CA LYS A 96 -3.34 -6.98 -0.10
C LYS A 96 -2.84 -5.59 -0.51
N ASP A 97 -1.88 -5.54 -1.39
CA ASP A 97 -1.35 -4.31 -1.97
C ASP A 97 -1.52 -4.33 -3.49
N ALA A 98 -1.81 -3.17 -4.07
CA ALA A 98 -2.05 -3.01 -5.49
C ALA A 98 -1.37 -1.75 -6.00
N TYR A 99 -0.87 -1.82 -7.23
CA TYR A 99 -0.06 -0.79 -7.88
C TYR A 99 -0.60 -0.58 -9.29
N SER A 100 -1.02 0.63 -9.60
CA SER A 100 -1.56 0.97 -10.91
C SER A 100 -0.65 1.94 -11.65
N PHE A 101 -0.57 1.76 -12.95
CA PHE A 101 0.32 2.51 -13.83
C PHE A 101 -0.52 3.17 -14.92
N HIS A 102 -0.33 4.48 -15.12
CA HIS A 102 -1.19 5.32 -15.95
C HIS A 102 -0.36 6.25 -16.82
N GLU A 103 -0.87 6.56 -18.01
CA GLU A 103 -0.24 7.51 -18.92
C GLU A 103 -0.57 8.96 -18.52
N THR A 104 -1.77 9.19 -18.01
CA THR A 104 -2.25 10.54 -17.68
C THR A 104 -2.78 10.62 -16.25
N GLN A 105 -2.71 11.82 -15.67
CA GLN A 105 -3.28 12.11 -14.37
C GLN A 105 -4.80 11.86 -14.33
N SER A 106 -5.51 12.23 -15.40
CA SER A 106 -6.95 12.01 -15.49
C SER A 106 -7.33 10.52 -15.46
N ASP A 107 -6.56 9.66 -16.11
CA ASP A 107 -6.79 8.22 -16.09
C ASP A 107 -6.51 7.64 -14.68
N LEU A 108 -5.44 8.09 -14.04
CA LEU A 108 -5.15 7.74 -12.64
C LEU A 108 -6.30 8.11 -11.70
N GLU A 109 -6.84 9.31 -11.80
CA GLU A 109 -7.94 9.79 -10.95
C GLU A 109 -9.22 8.97 -11.15
N GLN A 110 -9.55 8.63 -12.40
CA GLN A 110 -10.70 7.77 -12.70
C GLN A 110 -10.51 6.37 -12.11
N TYR A 111 -9.30 5.82 -12.23
CA TYR A 111 -8.98 4.50 -11.68
C TYR A 111 -8.98 4.51 -10.16
N TYR A 112 -8.47 5.56 -9.54
CA TYR A 112 -8.50 5.77 -8.09
C TYR A 112 -9.94 5.73 -7.54
N ASN A 113 -10.88 6.38 -8.22
CA ASN A 113 -12.30 6.34 -7.85
C ASN A 113 -12.92 4.93 -8.02
N ARG A 114 -12.50 4.17 -9.03
CA ARG A 114 -12.88 2.75 -9.17
C ARG A 114 -12.37 1.91 -8.00
N CYS A 115 -11.13 2.14 -7.57
CA CYS A 115 -10.55 1.48 -6.39
C CYS A 115 -11.31 1.84 -5.12
N HIS A 116 -11.63 3.11 -4.93
CA HIS A 116 -12.41 3.57 -3.79
C HIS A 116 -13.75 2.83 -3.69
N THR A 117 -14.52 2.81 -4.76
CA THR A 117 -15.79 2.04 -4.83
C THR A 117 -15.60 0.54 -4.60
N ALA A 118 -14.48 -0.04 -5.06
CA ALA A 118 -14.18 -1.45 -4.82
C ALA A 118 -13.93 -1.72 -3.33
N TYR A 119 -13.23 -0.84 -2.62
CA TYR A 119 -13.03 -0.95 -1.17
C TYR A 119 -14.33 -0.85 -0.38
N GLU A 120 -15.23 0.06 -0.73
CA GLU A 120 -16.56 0.15 -0.11
C GLU A 120 -17.31 -1.19 -0.19
N ARG A 121 -17.29 -1.81 -1.37
CA ARG A 121 -17.90 -3.14 -1.58
C ARG A 121 -17.21 -4.23 -0.76
N ILE A 122 -15.88 -4.21 -0.65
CA ILE A 122 -15.11 -5.16 0.15
C ILE A 122 -15.53 -5.08 1.60
N PHE A 123 -15.53 -3.89 2.19
CA PHE A 123 -15.90 -3.69 3.59
C PHE A 123 -17.36 -4.04 3.87
N ALA A 124 -18.27 -3.68 2.97
CA ALA A 124 -19.66 -4.08 3.07
C ALA A 124 -19.83 -5.62 3.04
N ARG A 125 -19.10 -6.32 2.16
CA ARG A 125 -19.09 -7.80 2.10
C ARG A 125 -18.48 -8.44 3.34
N CYS A 126 -17.54 -7.77 4.01
CA CYS A 126 -16.99 -8.20 5.31
C CYS A 126 -17.95 -7.94 6.48
N GLY A 127 -19.12 -7.35 6.23
CA GLY A 127 -20.12 -7.05 7.27
C GLY A 127 -19.81 -5.79 8.09
N LEU A 128 -18.83 -4.97 7.67
CA LEU A 128 -18.47 -3.72 8.34
C LEU A 128 -19.45 -2.62 7.92
N LYS A 129 -20.26 -2.14 8.85
CA LYS A 129 -21.37 -1.20 8.56
C LYS A 129 -21.02 0.27 8.79
N ASN A 130 -20.06 0.56 9.64
CA ASN A 130 -19.71 1.92 10.07
C ASN A 130 -18.33 2.31 9.55
N VAL A 131 -18.05 1.99 8.28
CA VAL A 131 -16.81 2.40 7.63
C VAL A 131 -17.03 3.75 6.97
N VAL A 132 -16.15 4.70 7.25
CA VAL A 132 -16.11 6.01 6.61
C VAL A 132 -14.80 6.19 5.86
N SER A 133 -14.84 6.85 4.73
CA SER A 133 -13.65 7.27 4.01
C SER A 133 -13.28 8.67 4.42
N VAL A 134 -12.06 8.87 4.86
CA VAL A 134 -11.55 10.18 5.29
C VAL A 134 -10.29 10.54 4.54
N MET A 135 -10.06 11.83 4.33
CA MET A 135 -8.79 12.33 3.81
C MET A 135 -7.68 12.04 4.80
N SER A 136 -6.54 11.59 4.30
CA SER A 136 -5.38 11.21 5.11
C SER A 136 -4.10 11.88 4.60
N SER A 137 -3.10 11.92 5.46
CA SER A 137 -1.73 12.27 5.04
C SER A 137 -1.20 11.20 4.07
N THR A 138 -0.48 11.63 3.06
CA THR A 138 0.22 10.72 2.14
C THR A 138 1.43 10.03 2.79
N GLY A 139 1.87 10.50 3.96
CA GLY A 139 2.97 9.93 4.74
C GLY A 139 4.25 9.77 3.92
N ASP A 140 4.98 8.68 4.16
CA ASP A 140 6.22 8.33 3.47
C ASP A 140 6.03 7.90 2.01
N MET A 141 4.78 7.76 1.57
CA MET A 141 4.45 7.33 0.20
C MET A 141 4.51 8.48 -0.80
N GLY A 142 4.37 9.72 -0.32
CA GLY A 142 4.28 10.89 -1.19
C GLY A 142 2.96 10.97 -1.95
N GLY A 143 2.88 11.85 -2.95
CA GLY A 143 1.66 12.10 -3.71
C GLY A 143 0.85 13.27 -3.16
N SER A 144 -0.31 13.54 -3.76
CA SER A 144 -1.16 14.70 -3.44
C SER A 144 -2.46 14.34 -2.73
N VAL A 145 -2.90 13.10 -2.81
CA VAL A 145 -4.20 12.63 -2.28
C VAL A 145 -4.03 11.26 -1.65
N ALA A 146 -4.55 11.09 -0.46
CA ALA A 146 -4.70 9.80 0.19
C ALA A 146 -6.04 9.73 0.93
N HIS A 147 -6.64 8.55 0.95
CA HIS A 147 -7.83 8.25 1.75
C HIS A 147 -7.57 7.04 2.63
N GLU A 148 -8.14 7.07 3.81
CA GLU A 148 -8.23 5.92 4.71
C GLU A 148 -9.68 5.52 4.93
N PHE A 149 -9.94 4.22 4.92
CA PHE A 149 -11.22 3.66 5.34
C PHE A 149 -11.15 3.32 6.82
N GLN A 150 -11.87 4.08 7.63
CA GLN A 150 -11.86 3.97 9.08
C GLN A 150 -13.16 3.32 9.56
N LEU A 151 -13.05 2.28 10.39
CA LEU A 151 -14.20 1.71 11.09
C LEU A 151 -14.45 2.51 12.37
N VAL A 152 -15.56 3.22 12.41
CA VAL A 152 -15.96 3.98 13.61
C VAL A 152 -16.34 3.01 14.73
N ASN A 153 -15.56 3.04 15.83
CA ASN A 153 -15.70 2.14 16.97
C ASN A 153 -15.12 2.78 18.24
N ASP A 154 -15.77 2.56 19.39
CA ASP A 154 -15.34 3.10 20.69
C ASP A 154 -13.97 2.56 21.15
N MET A 155 -13.49 1.47 20.58
CA MET A 155 -12.15 0.93 20.85
C MET A 155 -11.06 1.57 20.01
N GLY A 156 -11.41 2.49 19.09
CA GLY A 156 -10.48 3.22 18.26
C GLY A 156 -9.58 4.17 19.07
N GLU A 157 -8.37 4.39 18.57
CA GLU A 157 -7.40 5.28 19.21
C GLU A 157 -7.38 6.68 18.58
N ASP A 158 -7.87 6.80 17.34
CA ASP A 158 -7.86 8.04 16.58
C ASP A 158 -9.21 8.78 16.69
N THR A 159 -9.16 10.10 16.54
CA THR A 159 -10.35 10.93 16.51
C THR A 159 -10.63 11.36 15.07
N LEU A 160 -11.85 11.09 14.60
CA LEU A 160 -12.31 11.51 13.28
C LEU A 160 -13.21 12.75 13.39
N PHE A 161 -13.03 13.67 12.45
CA PHE A 161 -13.92 14.81 12.25
C PHE A 161 -14.79 14.52 11.03
N LEU A 162 -16.07 14.29 11.25
CA LEU A 162 -17.03 13.97 10.20
C LEU A 162 -17.94 15.18 9.97
N CYS A 163 -18.20 15.47 8.70
CA CYS A 163 -19.11 16.53 8.28
C CYS A 163 -20.32 15.96 7.53
N ASP A 164 -21.51 16.41 7.86
CA ASP A 164 -22.74 16.03 7.15
C ASP A 164 -22.72 16.42 5.67
N CYS A 165 -21.82 17.32 5.26
CA CYS A 165 -21.61 17.71 3.87
C CYS A 165 -20.82 16.65 3.05
N GLY A 166 -20.31 15.58 3.70
CA GLY A 166 -19.51 14.54 3.07
C GLY A 166 -18.02 14.86 2.91
N PHE A 167 -17.57 16.02 3.38
CA PHE A 167 -16.15 16.34 3.47
C PHE A 167 -15.61 15.87 4.83
N ASN A 168 -14.82 14.81 4.79
CA ASN A 168 -14.30 14.14 5.98
C ASN A 168 -12.78 14.04 5.90
#